data_de73ff975c32f2dacaa35fbe204a1c66
#
_entry.id   de73ff975c32f2dacaa35fbe204a1c66
#
_cell.length_a   1.000
_cell.length_b   1.000
_cell.length_c   1.000
_cell.angle_alpha   90.00
_cell.angle_beta   90.00
_cell.angle_gamma   90.00
#
_symmetry.space_group_name_H-M   'P 1'
#
loop_
_entity.id
_entity.type
_entity.pdbx_description
1 polymer ?
#
loop_
_entity_poly.entity_id
_entity_poly.type
_entity_poly.pdbx_seq_one_letter_code
_entity_poly.pdbx_strand_id
1 'polypeptide(L)'
;MLFRSYQDMSGLYTDIMEHHFPLKPECPPIKQKLRRTHPDMKVKIKEEVSKQIDAGFLETLVYPQWIANIVPVPKKYRKVCMCVDYRDLNKASLKDDFPLPHFDMLVDSTSKFKVFSFMDGFSGYNQIGMAPEDME
;
A
#
# COMPACT_ATOMS: atom_id res chain seq x y z
N MET A 1 18.52 -4.32 13.44
CA MET A 1 18.86 -3.73 12.14
C MET A 1 17.86 -2.62 11.89
N LEU A 2 18.28 -1.37 11.70
CA LEU A 2 17.39 -0.24 11.47
C LEU A 2 17.34 0.01 9.96
N PHE A 3 16.21 -0.26 9.32
CA PHE A 3 15.97 0.11 7.93
C PHE A 3 15.90 1.64 7.83
N ARG A 4 16.75 2.24 7.00
CA ARG A 4 16.81 3.70 6.80
C ARG A 4 16.25 4.15 5.46
N SER A 5 16.15 3.24 4.50
CA SER A 5 15.64 3.51 3.16
C SER A 5 14.84 2.31 2.62
N TYR A 6 14.09 2.54 1.57
CA TYR A 6 13.38 1.48 0.85
C TYR A 6 14.33 0.39 0.30
N GLN A 7 15.56 0.76 -0.03
CA GLN A 7 16.58 -0.17 -0.56
C GLN A 7 17.08 -1.17 0.49
N ASP A 8 16.91 -0.88 1.77
CA ASP A 8 17.32 -1.77 2.86
C ASP A 8 16.29 -2.90 3.12
N MET A 9 15.13 -2.87 2.43
CA MET A 9 14.04 -3.83 2.63
C MET A 9 14.19 -4.99 1.66
N SER A 10 14.46 -6.17 2.19
CA SER A 10 14.51 -7.41 1.39
C SER A 10 13.11 -7.95 1.03
N GLY A 11 12.06 -7.49 1.73
CA GLY A 11 10.72 -8.05 1.61
C GLY A 11 10.61 -9.48 2.19
N LEU A 12 9.43 -10.04 2.10
CA LEU A 12 9.19 -11.46 2.36
C LEU A 12 9.41 -12.24 1.06
N TYR A 13 9.94 -13.44 1.18
CA TYR A 13 10.01 -14.34 0.02
C TYR A 13 8.59 -14.72 -0.43
N THR A 14 8.37 -14.69 -1.74
CA THR A 14 7.07 -15.03 -2.35
C THR A 14 6.61 -16.44 -2.02
N ASP A 15 7.55 -17.37 -1.83
CA ASP A 15 7.26 -18.75 -1.37
C ASP A 15 6.59 -18.81 0.02
N ILE A 16 6.75 -17.76 0.84
CA ILE A 16 6.16 -17.67 2.17
C ILE A 16 4.77 -17.06 2.10
N MET A 17 4.63 -15.96 1.37
CA MET A 17 3.39 -15.20 1.26
C MET A 17 3.39 -14.33 0.02
N GLU A 18 2.32 -14.43 -0.76
CA GLU A 18 1.97 -13.51 -1.83
C GLU A 18 0.59 -12.91 -1.56
N HIS A 19 0.38 -11.70 -2.01
CA HIS A 19 -0.91 -11.05 -1.94
C HIS A 19 -1.69 -11.27 -3.23
N HIS A 20 -2.86 -11.87 -3.10
CA HIS A 20 -3.81 -12.05 -4.19
C HIS A 20 -4.94 -11.03 -4.11
N PHE A 21 -5.40 -10.55 -5.25
CA PHE A 21 -6.55 -9.63 -5.34
C PHE A 21 -7.82 -10.42 -5.70
N PRO A 22 -8.64 -10.81 -4.72
CA PRO A 22 -9.89 -11.53 -5.00
C PRO A 22 -10.94 -10.56 -5.55
N LEU A 23 -10.96 -10.37 -6.86
CA LEU A 23 -11.93 -9.52 -7.53
C LEU A 23 -13.24 -10.30 -7.81
N LYS A 24 -14.36 -9.60 -7.65
CA LYS A 24 -15.69 -10.11 -8.02
C LYS A 24 -15.82 -10.16 -9.53
N PRO A 25 -16.19 -11.31 -10.13
CA PRO A 25 -16.25 -11.46 -11.58
C PRO A 25 -17.30 -10.57 -12.25
N GLU A 26 -18.34 -10.17 -11.50
CA GLU A 26 -19.39 -9.25 -11.96
C GLU A 26 -18.96 -7.78 -12.00
N CYS A 27 -17.80 -7.43 -11.45
CA CYS A 27 -17.31 -6.06 -11.38
C CYS A 27 -16.30 -5.80 -12.51
N PRO A 28 -16.67 -5.06 -13.57
CA PRO A 28 -15.74 -4.75 -14.65
C PRO A 28 -14.67 -3.77 -14.19
N PRO A 29 -13.45 -3.84 -14.78
CA PRO A 29 -12.37 -2.89 -14.50
C PRO A 29 -12.78 -1.45 -14.77
N ILE A 30 -12.41 -0.54 -13.89
CA ILE A 30 -12.72 0.89 -13.99
C ILE A 30 -11.45 1.69 -14.22
N LYS A 31 -11.48 2.55 -15.26
CA LYS A 31 -10.43 3.52 -15.54
C LYS A 31 -10.90 4.90 -15.10
N GLN A 32 -10.43 5.35 -13.94
CA GLN A 32 -10.76 6.68 -13.44
C GLN A 32 -10.24 7.77 -14.39
N LYS A 33 -11.08 8.78 -14.63
CA LYS A 33 -10.67 9.95 -15.44
C LYS A 33 -9.55 10.71 -14.72
N LEU A 34 -8.47 11.01 -15.44
CA LEU A 34 -7.31 11.73 -14.89
C LEU A 34 -7.72 13.06 -14.26
N ARG A 35 -7.32 13.27 -13.01
CA ARG A 35 -7.50 14.55 -12.30
C ARG A 35 -6.36 15.50 -12.62
N ARG A 36 -6.70 16.78 -12.81
CA ARG A 36 -5.70 17.82 -12.98
C ARG A 36 -5.04 18.11 -11.63
N THR A 37 -3.72 18.14 -11.62
CA THR A 37 -2.90 18.45 -10.44
C THR A 37 -2.14 19.75 -10.67
N HIS A 38 -1.89 20.53 -9.60
CA HIS A 38 -1.06 21.73 -9.68
C HIS A 38 0.35 21.40 -10.17
N PRO A 39 0.99 22.25 -11.01
CA PRO A 39 2.32 21.98 -11.57
C PRO A 39 3.38 21.62 -10.52
N ASP A 40 3.45 22.35 -9.40
CA ASP A 40 4.42 22.10 -8.33
C ASP A 40 4.24 20.73 -7.68
N MET A 41 2.98 20.26 -7.60
CA MET A 41 2.68 18.93 -7.09
C MET A 41 3.06 17.83 -8.06
N LYS A 42 2.97 18.08 -9.38
CA LYS A 42 3.40 17.11 -10.39
C LYS A 42 4.88 16.74 -10.25
N VAL A 43 5.74 17.74 -9.99
CA VAL A 43 7.17 17.52 -9.79
C VAL A 43 7.41 16.59 -8.59
N LYS A 44 6.78 16.90 -7.46
CA LYS A 44 6.91 16.09 -6.23
C LYS A 44 6.37 14.68 -6.39
N ILE A 45 5.23 14.53 -7.09
CA ILE A 45 4.67 13.22 -7.40
C ILE A 45 5.65 12.43 -8.26
N LYS A 46 6.20 13.05 -9.32
CA LYS A 46 7.17 12.39 -10.20
C LYS A 46 8.41 11.92 -9.43
N GLU A 47 8.96 12.77 -8.58
CA GLU A 47 10.13 12.41 -7.75
C GLU A 47 9.84 11.21 -6.84
N GLU A 48 8.67 11.19 -6.21
CA GLU A 48 8.31 10.11 -5.30
C GLU A 48 8.00 8.80 -6.05
N VAL A 49 7.31 8.88 -7.19
CA VAL A 49 7.08 7.71 -8.05
C VAL A 49 8.40 7.14 -8.55
N SER A 50 9.33 7.98 -9.02
CA SER A 50 10.65 7.51 -9.47
C SER A 50 11.39 6.77 -8.36
N LYS A 51 11.38 7.27 -7.11
CA LYS A 51 12.01 6.58 -5.97
C LYS A 51 11.41 5.20 -5.71
N GLN A 52 10.10 5.06 -5.87
CA GLN A 52 9.42 3.78 -5.66
C GLN A 52 9.68 2.79 -6.80
N ILE A 53 9.80 3.28 -8.04
CA ILE A 53 10.23 2.47 -9.18
C ILE A 53 11.68 2.00 -9.00
N ASP A 54 12.58 2.92 -8.63
CA ASP A 54 13.99 2.60 -8.39
C ASP A 54 14.19 1.61 -7.23
N ALA A 55 13.26 1.59 -6.28
CA ALA A 55 13.23 0.65 -5.17
C ALA A 55 12.53 -0.68 -5.50
N GLY A 56 11.97 -0.84 -6.71
CA GLY A 56 11.29 -2.05 -7.14
C GLY A 56 9.88 -2.26 -6.56
N PHE A 57 9.27 -1.21 -5.98
CA PHE A 57 7.89 -1.30 -5.46
C PHE A 57 6.83 -0.99 -6.51
N LEU A 58 7.19 -0.34 -7.59
CA LEU A 58 6.29 0.00 -8.69
C LEU A 58 6.90 -0.46 -10.00
N GLU A 59 6.05 -0.98 -10.86
CA GLU A 59 6.38 -1.35 -12.23
C GLU A 59 5.55 -0.52 -13.22
N THR A 60 6.07 -0.35 -14.43
CA THR A 60 5.38 0.38 -15.50
C THR A 60 4.59 -0.58 -16.36
N LEU A 61 3.28 -0.37 -16.46
CA LEU A 61 2.39 -1.13 -17.35
C LEU A 61 2.00 -0.32 -18.57
N VAL A 62 1.88 -0.97 -19.72
CA VAL A 62 1.52 -0.31 -20.98
C VAL A 62 0.01 -0.20 -21.15
N TYR A 63 -0.74 -1.23 -20.79
CA TYR A 63 -2.19 -1.29 -20.97
C TYR A 63 -2.90 -1.77 -19.69
N PRO A 64 -2.88 -0.99 -18.59
CA PRO A 64 -3.54 -1.42 -17.36
C PRO A 64 -5.05 -1.52 -17.55
N GLN A 65 -5.63 -2.54 -16.94
CA GLN A 65 -7.10 -2.70 -16.90
C GLN A 65 -7.73 -1.76 -15.87
N TRP A 66 -7.13 -1.64 -14.70
CA TRP A 66 -7.55 -0.73 -13.64
C TRP A 66 -6.71 0.54 -13.65
N ILE A 67 -7.35 1.70 -13.55
CA ILE A 67 -6.65 2.99 -13.40
C ILE A 67 -7.25 3.76 -12.23
N ALA A 68 -6.41 4.07 -11.24
CA ALA A 68 -6.76 4.88 -10.09
C ALA A 68 -5.97 6.20 -10.08
N ASN A 69 -6.58 7.26 -9.55
CA ASN A 69 -5.92 8.56 -9.42
C ASN A 69 -5.02 8.61 -8.18
N ILE A 70 -3.90 9.27 -8.31
CA ILE A 70 -3.06 9.66 -7.18
C ILE A 70 -3.68 10.87 -6.49
N VAL A 71 -3.77 10.80 -5.14
CA VAL A 71 -4.21 11.88 -4.26
C VAL A 71 -3.01 12.32 -3.42
N PRO A 72 -2.33 13.41 -3.80
CA PRO A 72 -1.19 13.90 -3.05
C PRO A 72 -1.65 14.58 -1.74
N VAL A 73 -1.15 14.09 -0.61
CA VAL A 73 -1.45 14.65 0.71
C VAL A 73 -0.20 15.35 1.26
N PRO A 74 -0.24 16.67 1.47
CA PRO A 74 0.87 17.39 2.05
C PRO A 74 1.10 16.97 3.51
N LYS A 75 2.35 16.67 3.86
CA LYS A 75 2.81 16.40 5.22
C LYS A 75 3.63 17.57 5.77
N LYS A 76 3.91 17.55 7.08
CA LYS A 76 4.86 18.48 7.71
C LYS A 76 6.21 18.44 6.97
N TYR A 77 6.94 19.56 6.99
CA TYR A 77 8.25 19.71 6.35
C TYR A 77 8.24 19.61 4.81
N ARG A 78 7.17 20.09 4.15
CA ARG A 78 7.01 20.11 2.69
C ARG A 78 7.08 18.74 2.00
N LYS A 79 7.01 17.66 2.77
CA LYS A 79 6.90 16.30 2.21
C LYS A 79 5.50 16.05 1.69
N VAL A 80 5.38 15.20 0.67
CA VAL A 80 4.10 14.79 0.11
C VAL A 80 3.97 13.28 0.30
N CYS A 81 2.82 12.85 0.82
CA CYS A 81 2.45 11.45 0.81
C CYS A 81 1.59 11.18 -0.41
N MET A 82 1.91 10.17 -1.17
CA MET A 82 1.09 9.73 -2.27
C MET A 82 0.09 8.69 -1.78
N CYS A 83 -1.18 9.01 -1.87
CA CYS A 83 -2.26 8.08 -1.68
C CYS A 83 -2.86 7.72 -3.04
N VAL A 84 -3.41 6.52 -3.17
CA VAL A 84 -4.09 6.09 -4.38
C VAL A 84 -5.58 5.94 -4.08
N ASP A 85 -6.41 6.38 -5.00
CA ASP A 85 -7.87 6.32 -4.87
C ASP A 85 -8.39 4.93 -5.24
N TYR A 86 -8.26 3.98 -4.34
CA TYR A 86 -8.69 2.59 -4.54
C TYR A 86 -10.19 2.35 -4.31
N ARG A 87 -11.04 3.38 -4.26
CA ARG A 87 -12.46 3.21 -3.95
C ARG A 87 -13.20 2.25 -4.89
N ASP A 88 -12.89 2.32 -6.18
CA ASP A 88 -13.55 1.46 -7.17
C ASP A 88 -13.01 0.03 -7.09
N LEU A 89 -11.72 -0.13 -6.92
CA LEU A 89 -11.08 -1.43 -6.70
C LEU A 89 -11.58 -2.08 -5.40
N ASN A 90 -11.70 -1.30 -4.32
CA ASN A 90 -12.22 -1.80 -3.03
C ASN A 90 -13.70 -2.23 -3.10
N LYS A 91 -14.49 -1.68 -4.01
CA LYS A 91 -15.87 -2.16 -4.25
C LYS A 91 -15.89 -3.49 -5.00
N ALA A 92 -14.95 -3.66 -5.91
CA ALA A 92 -14.81 -4.88 -6.71
C ALA A 92 -14.11 -6.02 -5.93
N SER A 93 -13.30 -5.69 -4.93
CA SER A 93 -12.62 -6.67 -4.08
C SER A 93 -13.59 -7.31 -3.08
N LEU A 94 -13.36 -8.57 -2.78
CA LEU A 94 -14.01 -9.24 -1.65
C LEU A 94 -13.46 -8.62 -0.36
N LYS A 95 -14.36 -8.38 0.60
CA LYS A 95 -13.96 -7.90 1.91
C LYS A 95 -13.41 -9.06 2.73
N ASP A 96 -12.30 -8.83 3.39
CA ASP A 96 -11.82 -9.70 4.43
C ASP A 96 -12.61 -9.41 5.71
N ASP A 97 -13.44 -10.36 6.12
CA ASP A 97 -14.27 -10.26 7.32
C ASP A 97 -13.52 -10.78 8.57
N PHE A 98 -12.19 -10.66 8.60
CA PHE A 98 -11.40 -11.06 9.76
C PHE A 98 -11.78 -10.23 10.99
N PRO A 99 -12.33 -10.86 12.06
CA PRO A 99 -12.75 -10.13 13.25
C PRO A 99 -11.52 -9.62 14.00
N LEU A 100 -11.40 -8.30 14.12
CA LEU A 100 -10.39 -7.69 14.99
C LEU A 100 -10.70 -8.02 16.45
N PRO A 101 -9.70 -8.34 17.29
CA PRO A 101 -9.90 -8.55 18.71
C PRO A 101 -10.43 -7.26 19.35
N HIS A 102 -11.42 -7.41 20.26
CA HIS A 102 -11.94 -6.27 21.01
C HIS A 102 -10.83 -5.64 21.86
N PHE A 103 -10.88 -4.31 21.96
CA PHE A 103 -9.90 -3.53 22.72
C PHE A 103 -9.75 -4.02 24.17
N ASP A 104 -10.85 -4.34 24.82
CA ASP A 104 -10.87 -4.83 26.22
C ASP A 104 -10.07 -6.13 26.36
N MET A 105 -10.19 -7.04 25.40
CA MET A 105 -9.38 -8.28 25.37
C MET A 105 -7.88 -8.01 25.24
N LEU A 106 -7.51 -7.00 24.45
CA LEU A 106 -6.12 -6.59 24.30
C LEU A 106 -5.57 -6.00 25.61
N VAL A 107 -6.35 -5.17 26.28
CA VAL A 107 -5.99 -4.59 27.57
C VAL A 107 -5.85 -5.68 28.63
N ASP A 108 -6.82 -6.58 28.75
CA ASP A 108 -6.79 -7.67 29.73
C ASP A 108 -5.61 -8.62 29.49
N SER A 109 -5.32 -8.94 28.24
CA SER A 109 -4.18 -9.82 27.89
C SER A 109 -2.83 -9.18 28.23
N THR A 110 -2.72 -7.86 28.20
CA THR A 110 -1.49 -7.11 28.46
C THR A 110 -1.35 -6.67 29.92
N SER A 111 -2.44 -6.59 30.70
CA SER A 111 -2.46 -6.06 32.08
C SER A 111 -1.54 -6.80 33.05
N LYS A 112 -1.20 -8.06 32.75
CA LYS A 112 -0.33 -8.92 33.58
C LYS A 112 1.17 -8.60 33.43
N PHE A 113 1.56 -7.83 32.42
CA PHE A 113 2.96 -7.55 32.13
C PHE A 113 3.36 -6.16 32.62
N LYS A 114 4.58 -6.04 33.16
CA LYS A 114 5.14 -4.77 33.63
C LYS A 114 6.02 -4.08 32.59
N VAL A 115 6.45 -4.81 31.57
CA VAL A 115 7.35 -4.31 30.52
C VAL A 115 6.76 -4.70 29.17
N PHE A 116 6.71 -3.74 28.26
CA PHE A 116 6.19 -3.90 26.90
C PHE A 116 7.29 -3.62 25.90
N SER A 117 7.36 -4.43 24.85
CA SER A 117 8.19 -4.19 23.68
C SER A 117 7.26 -3.90 22.50
N PHE A 118 7.46 -2.75 21.86
CA PHE A 118 6.70 -2.37 20.68
C PHE A 118 7.57 -2.55 19.45
N MET A 119 7.07 -3.34 18.49
CA MET A 119 7.69 -3.48 17.18
C MET A 119 6.75 -2.92 16.14
N ASP A 120 7.29 -2.05 15.30
CA ASP A 120 6.58 -1.50 14.14
C ASP A 120 7.28 -1.98 12.86
N GLY A 121 6.48 -2.50 11.93
CA GLY A 121 6.97 -2.92 10.62
C GLY A 121 7.18 -1.71 9.72
N PHE A 122 8.43 -1.34 9.44
CA PHE A 122 8.72 -0.29 8.47
C PHE A 122 8.11 -0.65 7.10
N SER A 123 7.16 0.18 6.64
CA SER A 123 6.48 0.00 5.35
C SER A 123 5.93 -1.44 5.13
N GLY A 124 5.24 -1.99 6.15
CA GLY A 124 4.89 -3.40 6.24
C GLY A 124 4.17 -3.97 5.01
N TYR A 125 3.28 -3.19 4.39
CA TYR A 125 2.59 -3.62 3.17
C TYR A 125 3.53 -3.82 1.96
N ASN A 126 4.60 -3.05 1.85
CA ASN A 126 5.56 -3.19 0.77
C ASN A 126 6.52 -4.38 0.96
N GLN A 127 6.41 -5.11 2.07
CA GLN A 127 7.19 -6.31 2.31
C GLN A 127 6.55 -7.57 1.71
N ILE A 128 5.26 -7.50 1.35
CA ILE A 128 4.52 -8.61 0.75
C ILE A 128 4.42 -8.34 -0.75
N GLY A 129 4.98 -9.24 -1.55
CA GLY A 129 4.89 -9.19 -3.01
C GLY A 129 3.46 -9.47 -3.47
N MET A 130 3.06 -8.86 -4.56
CA MET A 130 1.80 -9.16 -5.24
C MET A 130 1.98 -10.40 -6.14
N ALA A 131 0.96 -11.23 -6.23
CA ALA A 131 0.97 -12.38 -7.13
C ALA A 131 1.15 -11.91 -8.59
N PRO A 132 1.96 -12.60 -9.41
CA PRO A 132 2.24 -12.18 -10.78
C PRO A 132 0.99 -11.98 -11.65
N GLU A 133 -0.05 -12.80 -11.44
CA GLU A 133 -1.33 -12.68 -12.14
C GLU A 133 -2.13 -11.41 -11.80
N ASP A 134 -1.85 -10.80 -10.66
CA ASP A 134 -2.55 -9.60 -10.17
C ASP A 134 -1.75 -8.30 -10.43
N MET A 135 -0.58 -8.41 -11.04
CA MET A 135 0.27 -7.25 -11.37
C MET A 135 -0.16 -6.50 -12.64
N GLU A 136 -1.09 -7.08 -13.46
CA GLU A 136 -1.53 -6.52 -14.75
C GLU A 136 -2.76 -5.60 -14.67
#